data_6abfccd066c30cd0da0bb042e781cc1e
#
_entry.id   6abfccd066c30cd0da0bb042e781cc1e
#
_cell.length_a   1.000
_cell.length_b   1.000
_cell.length_c   1.000
_cell.angle_alpha   90.00
_cell.angle_beta   90.00
_cell.angle_gamma   90.00
#
_symmetry.space_group_name_H-M   'P 1'
#
loop_
_entity.id
_entity.type
_entity.pdbx_description
1 polymer ?
#
loop_
_entity_poly.entity_id
_entity_poly.type
_entity_poly.pdbx_seq_one_letter_code
_entity_poly.pdbx_strand_id
1 'polypeptide(L)'
;PELGVNFIDTADSYGPFVSEDLLREVLHPYPGTLVATKGGLTRHGPNVWKPVGRPEYLRQCVLMSLRRLNVEQIDLWQLHRIDAAVPRDEQFDLLRQLKDEGLVRHVGLSQVSVEEIESASRWVEIATVQNLYNLVRRDSEDVLAHCEANGIGFIPWFPLAAGDLAQPGTVLDDVAAERSATHAQVALAW
;
A
#
# COMPACT_ATOMS: atom_id res chain seq x y z
N PRO A 1 -10.83 -7.88 13.77
CA PRO A 1 -12.13 -8.37 13.30
C PRO A 1 -13.30 -7.83 14.14
N GLU A 2 -13.19 -7.86 15.48
CA GLU A 2 -14.28 -7.44 16.39
C GLU A 2 -14.68 -5.96 16.24
N LEU A 3 -13.76 -5.10 15.78
CA LEU A 3 -13.98 -3.68 15.50
C LEU A 3 -14.34 -3.39 14.03
N GLY A 4 -14.59 -4.42 13.21
CA GLY A 4 -14.92 -4.28 11.79
C GLY A 4 -13.71 -4.06 10.88
N VAL A 5 -12.47 -4.19 11.38
CA VAL A 5 -11.28 -4.12 10.54
C VAL A 5 -11.17 -5.39 9.71
N ASN A 6 -11.22 -5.25 8.38
CA ASN A 6 -11.20 -6.35 7.42
C ASN A 6 -10.14 -6.16 6.30
N PHE A 7 -9.32 -5.12 6.40
CA PHE A 7 -8.22 -4.83 5.48
C PHE A 7 -6.96 -4.51 6.28
N ILE A 8 -5.86 -5.21 5.98
CA ILE A 8 -4.56 -4.99 6.61
C ILE A 8 -3.53 -4.75 5.52
N ASP A 9 -2.78 -3.65 5.65
CA ASP A 9 -1.71 -3.27 4.74
C ASP A 9 -0.34 -3.45 5.40
N THR A 10 0.53 -4.20 4.75
CA THR A 10 1.92 -4.45 5.18
C THR A 10 2.90 -4.33 4.01
N ALA A 11 4.15 -4.73 4.20
CA ALA A 11 5.16 -4.85 3.16
C ALA A 11 6.28 -5.82 3.60
N ASP A 12 6.96 -6.42 2.63
CA ASP A 12 8.15 -7.26 2.88
C ASP A 12 9.27 -6.49 3.58
N SER A 13 9.41 -5.21 3.29
CA SER A 13 10.44 -4.32 3.86
C SER A 13 10.14 -3.83 5.28
N TYR A 14 8.95 -4.17 5.84
CA TYR A 14 8.61 -3.76 7.20
C TYR A 14 9.20 -4.73 8.23
N GLY A 15 10.12 -4.20 9.02
CA GLY A 15 10.84 -4.92 10.05
C GLY A 15 12.05 -5.78 9.67
N PRO A 16 12.74 -5.67 8.51
CA PRO A 16 12.41 -6.31 7.23
C PRO A 16 11.90 -7.75 7.41
N PHE A 17 10.82 -8.06 6.70
CA PHE A 17 10.11 -9.35 6.68
C PHE A 17 9.30 -9.70 7.93
N VAL A 18 9.61 -9.13 9.09
CA VAL A 18 8.99 -9.46 10.38
C VAL A 18 7.48 -9.20 10.39
N SER A 19 7.02 -8.13 9.73
CA SER A 19 5.59 -7.77 9.74
C SER A 19 4.71 -8.84 9.11
N GLU A 20 5.12 -9.45 8.00
CA GLU A 20 4.39 -10.54 7.37
C GLU A 20 4.39 -11.82 8.22
N ASP A 21 5.51 -12.14 8.87
CA ASP A 21 5.58 -13.29 9.79
C ASP A 21 4.67 -13.11 11.01
N LEU A 22 4.62 -11.89 11.59
CA LEU A 22 3.71 -11.58 12.70
C LEU A 22 2.23 -11.69 12.29
N LEU A 23 1.88 -11.22 11.10
CA LEU A 23 0.52 -11.35 10.57
C LEU A 23 0.13 -12.83 10.44
N ARG A 24 1.04 -13.65 9.91
CA ARG A 24 0.80 -15.11 9.85
C ARG A 24 0.60 -15.70 11.23
N GLU A 25 1.45 -15.37 12.19
CA GLU A 25 1.40 -15.94 13.54
C GLU A 25 0.07 -15.61 14.25
N VAL A 26 -0.43 -14.39 14.06
CA VAL A 26 -1.58 -13.87 14.82
C VAL A 26 -2.92 -14.08 14.09
N LEU A 27 -2.95 -14.01 12.75
CA LEU A 27 -4.19 -13.89 11.98
C LEU A 27 -4.43 -15.00 10.96
N HIS A 28 -3.42 -15.84 10.62
CA HIS A 28 -3.65 -16.94 9.68
C HIS A 28 -4.76 -17.89 10.21
N PRO A 29 -5.69 -18.30 9.38
CA PRO A 29 -5.83 -18.21 7.93
C PRO A 29 -6.58 -16.96 7.41
N TYR A 30 -6.57 -15.84 8.12
CA TYR A 30 -7.14 -14.53 7.75
C TYR A 30 -8.66 -14.51 7.51
N PRO A 31 -9.50 -15.13 8.34
CA PRO A 31 -10.94 -15.24 8.06
C PRO A 31 -11.60 -13.85 7.99
N GLY A 32 -12.16 -13.51 6.82
CA GLY A 32 -12.82 -12.24 6.60
C GLY A 32 -11.89 -11.02 6.54
N THR A 33 -10.57 -11.24 6.45
CA THR A 33 -9.57 -10.18 6.40
C THR A 33 -8.77 -10.27 5.11
N LEU A 34 -8.76 -9.21 4.32
CA LEU A 34 -7.91 -9.04 3.16
C LEU A 34 -6.52 -8.56 3.61
N VAL A 35 -5.48 -9.23 3.15
CA VAL A 35 -4.10 -8.84 3.43
C VAL A 35 -3.45 -8.26 2.17
N ALA A 36 -3.07 -6.99 2.25
CA ALA A 36 -2.26 -6.32 1.24
C ALA A 36 -0.79 -6.33 1.68
N THR A 37 0.11 -6.66 0.76
CA THR A 37 1.55 -6.51 0.97
C THR A 37 2.22 -5.87 -0.23
N LYS A 38 3.48 -5.49 -0.08
CA LYS A 38 4.26 -4.76 -1.08
C LYS A 38 5.64 -5.36 -1.21
N GLY A 39 6.24 -5.17 -2.39
CA GLY A 39 7.64 -5.51 -2.63
C GLY A 39 8.30 -4.53 -3.60
N GLY A 40 9.61 -4.67 -3.79
CA GLY A 40 10.37 -3.79 -4.67
C GLY A 40 10.96 -2.56 -3.99
N LEU A 41 10.89 -2.46 -2.66
CA LEU A 41 11.58 -1.45 -1.88
C LEU A 41 12.41 -2.10 -0.78
N THR A 42 13.71 -2.15 -0.97
CA THR A 42 14.63 -2.74 0.00
C THR A 42 14.90 -1.80 1.18
N ARG A 43 15.20 -2.39 2.35
CA ARG A 43 15.58 -1.67 3.56
C ARG A 43 16.81 -2.33 4.19
N HIS A 44 17.98 -1.79 3.92
CA HIS A 44 19.26 -2.35 4.41
C HIS A 44 19.83 -1.62 5.64
N GLY A 45 19.06 -0.76 6.25
CA GLY A 45 19.43 -0.05 7.49
C GLY A 45 18.32 0.85 7.97
N PRO A 46 18.44 1.43 9.17
CA PRO A 46 17.47 2.40 9.68
C PRO A 46 17.31 3.57 8.70
N ASN A 47 16.08 3.78 8.22
CA ASN A 47 15.74 4.83 7.24
C ASN A 47 16.50 4.79 5.90
N VAL A 48 17.12 3.65 5.56
CA VAL A 48 17.80 3.46 4.27
C VAL A 48 16.91 2.64 3.36
N TRP A 49 16.26 3.30 2.42
CA TRP A 49 15.30 2.73 1.49
C TRP A 49 15.83 2.84 0.06
N LYS A 50 15.70 1.77 -0.73
CA LYS A 50 16.12 1.76 -2.13
C LYS A 50 15.13 0.96 -2.98
N PRO A 51 14.55 1.57 -4.05
CA PRO A 51 13.79 0.82 -5.05
C PRO A 51 14.66 -0.23 -5.74
N VAL A 52 14.10 -1.40 -6.01
CA VAL A 52 14.69 -2.47 -6.82
C VAL A 52 13.58 -3.09 -7.66
N GLY A 53 13.49 -2.67 -8.92
CA GLY A 53 12.40 -3.01 -9.84
C GLY A 53 12.74 -4.11 -10.84
N ARG A 54 13.87 -4.83 -10.68
CA ARG A 54 14.21 -5.94 -11.58
C ARG A 54 13.16 -7.04 -11.50
N PRO A 55 12.65 -7.53 -12.65
CA PRO A 55 11.59 -8.53 -12.68
C PRO A 55 11.87 -9.77 -11.83
N GLU A 56 13.10 -10.27 -11.85
CA GLU A 56 13.50 -11.45 -11.08
C GLU A 56 13.41 -11.20 -9.57
N TYR A 57 13.78 -9.98 -9.15
CA TYR A 57 13.72 -9.58 -7.75
C TYR A 57 12.28 -9.36 -7.29
N LEU A 58 11.46 -8.68 -8.08
CA LEU A 58 10.03 -8.47 -7.77
C LEU A 58 9.29 -9.82 -7.66
N ARG A 59 9.57 -10.75 -8.58
CA ARG A 59 9.03 -12.12 -8.51
C ARG A 59 9.46 -12.81 -7.22
N GLN A 60 10.72 -12.69 -6.84
CA GLN A 60 11.23 -13.24 -5.60
C GLN A 60 10.52 -12.62 -4.38
N CYS A 61 10.24 -11.31 -4.38
CA CYS A 61 9.46 -10.66 -3.32
C CYS A 61 8.09 -11.32 -3.17
N VAL A 62 7.35 -11.53 -4.26
CA VAL A 62 6.02 -12.18 -4.23
C VAL A 62 6.11 -13.60 -3.67
N LEU A 63 7.02 -14.44 -4.19
CA LEU A 63 7.19 -15.82 -3.73
C LEU A 63 7.55 -15.91 -2.25
N MET A 64 8.35 -14.97 -1.76
CA MET A 64 8.73 -14.94 -0.34
C MET A 64 7.61 -14.38 0.55
N SER A 65 6.79 -13.45 0.05
CA SER A 65 5.60 -12.98 0.75
C SER A 65 4.54 -14.09 0.86
N LEU A 66 4.28 -14.85 -0.21
CA LEU A 66 3.41 -16.04 -0.19
C LEU A 66 3.83 -17.02 0.92
N ARG A 67 5.15 -17.29 1.01
CA ARG A 67 5.70 -18.18 2.02
C ARG A 67 5.53 -17.63 3.44
N ARG A 68 5.86 -16.35 3.67
CA ARG A 68 5.76 -15.73 5.00
C ARG A 68 4.32 -15.61 5.47
N LEU A 69 3.42 -15.19 4.60
CA LEU A 69 1.99 -15.11 4.90
C LEU A 69 1.31 -16.50 4.96
N ASN A 70 1.96 -17.55 4.44
CA ASN A 70 1.44 -18.91 4.33
C ASN A 70 0.14 -18.99 3.52
N VAL A 71 0.12 -18.35 2.36
CA VAL A 71 -1.00 -18.34 1.41
C VAL A 71 -0.54 -18.79 0.03
N GLU A 72 -1.46 -19.35 -0.77
CA GLU A 72 -1.19 -19.75 -2.17
C GLU A 72 -1.34 -18.57 -3.14
N GLN A 73 -2.14 -17.57 -2.79
CA GLN A 73 -2.37 -16.36 -3.56
C GLN A 73 -2.45 -15.15 -2.61
N ILE A 74 -1.76 -14.07 -2.95
CA ILE A 74 -1.86 -12.79 -2.23
C ILE A 74 -3.11 -12.04 -2.74
N ASP A 75 -3.94 -11.54 -1.83
CA ASP A 75 -5.15 -10.80 -2.21
C ASP A 75 -4.82 -9.51 -2.94
N LEU A 76 -3.92 -8.70 -2.40
CA LEU A 76 -3.44 -7.46 -3.01
C LEU A 76 -1.93 -7.34 -2.85
N TRP A 77 -1.22 -7.31 -3.98
CA TRP A 77 0.21 -7.02 -3.99
C TRP A 77 0.47 -5.69 -4.68
N GLN A 78 1.27 -4.83 -4.05
CA GLN A 78 1.55 -3.49 -4.54
C GLN A 78 3.03 -3.35 -4.88
N LEU A 79 3.34 -2.80 -6.06
CA LEU A 79 4.69 -2.34 -6.37
C LEU A 79 5.01 -1.15 -5.46
N HIS A 80 5.90 -1.35 -4.49
CA HIS A 80 6.14 -0.39 -3.41
C HIS A 80 6.74 0.92 -3.92
N ARG A 81 7.60 0.84 -4.95
CA ARG A 81 8.14 1.99 -5.70
C ARG A 81 8.51 1.53 -7.10
N ILE A 82 8.24 2.36 -8.08
CA ILE A 82 8.82 2.19 -9.42
C ILE A 82 10.31 2.47 -9.32
N ASP A 83 11.12 1.58 -9.86
CA ASP A 83 12.57 1.76 -9.94
C ASP A 83 12.93 2.46 -11.25
N ALA A 84 13.42 3.70 -11.16
CA ALA A 84 13.81 4.48 -12.34
C ALA A 84 15.04 3.90 -13.07
N ALA A 85 15.79 2.98 -12.46
CA ALA A 85 16.93 2.31 -13.09
C ALA A 85 16.54 1.10 -13.95
N VAL A 86 15.26 0.71 -13.95
CA VAL A 86 14.71 -0.42 -14.71
C VAL A 86 13.58 0.10 -15.61
N PRO A 87 13.50 -0.30 -16.89
CA PRO A 87 12.40 0.09 -17.75
C PRO A 87 11.04 -0.19 -17.11
N ARG A 88 10.13 0.79 -17.15
CA ARG A 88 8.80 0.66 -16.53
C ARG A 88 8.01 -0.50 -17.11
N ASP A 89 8.12 -0.73 -18.42
CA ASP A 89 7.42 -1.80 -19.12
C ASP A 89 7.80 -3.18 -18.61
N GLU A 90 9.08 -3.40 -18.26
CA GLU A 90 9.52 -4.67 -17.68
C GLU A 90 8.91 -4.89 -16.28
N GLN A 91 8.80 -3.83 -15.48
CA GLN A 91 8.18 -3.90 -14.16
C GLN A 91 6.66 -4.19 -14.30
N PHE A 92 5.98 -3.49 -15.19
CA PHE A 92 4.53 -3.64 -15.38
C PHE A 92 4.15 -4.96 -16.07
N ASP A 93 4.94 -5.44 -17.02
CA ASP A 93 4.72 -6.76 -17.60
C ASP A 93 4.86 -7.88 -16.55
N LEU A 94 5.81 -7.74 -15.63
CA LEU A 94 5.90 -8.69 -14.52
C LEU A 94 4.64 -8.67 -13.64
N LEU A 95 4.08 -7.50 -13.32
CA LEU A 95 2.83 -7.42 -12.54
C LEU A 95 1.70 -8.18 -13.24
N ARG A 96 1.59 -8.02 -14.57
CA ARG A 96 0.65 -8.80 -15.39
C ARG A 96 0.89 -10.30 -15.28
N GLN A 97 2.15 -10.74 -15.45
CA GLN A 97 2.51 -12.16 -15.33
C GLN A 97 2.13 -12.75 -13.99
N LEU A 98 2.43 -12.05 -12.88
CA LEU A 98 2.10 -12.49 -11.51
C LEU A 98 0.59 -12.67 -11.31
N LYS A 99 -0.22 -11.79 -11.90
CA LYS A 99 -1.69 -11.90 -11.89
C LYS A 99 -2.17 -13.05 -12.75
N ASP A 100 -1.66 -13.19 -13.98
CA ASP A 100 -2.02 -14.26 -14.92
C ASP A 100 -1.66 -15.65 -14.37
N GLU A 101 -0.56 -15.78 -13.65
CA GLU A 101 -0.14 -17.00 -12.96
C GLU A 101 -0.97 -17.31 -11.70
N GLY A 102 -1.80 -16.39 -11.25
CA GLY A 102 -2.62 -16.54 -10.04
C GLY A 102 -1.85 -16.38 -8.73
N LEU A 103 -0.61 -15.90 -8.75
CA LEU A 103 0.18 -15.65 -7.54
C LEU A 103 -0.35 -14.43 -6.75
N VAL A 104 -0.93 -13.46 -7.47
CA VAL A 104 -1.59 -12.30 -6.87
C VAL A 104 -2.99 -12.13 -7.48
N ARG A 105 -3.98 -11.79 -6.66
CA ARG A 105 -5.36 -11.58 -7.13
C ARG A 105 -5.55 -10.17 -7.68
N HIS A 106 -5.10 -9.18 -6.94
CA HIS A 106 -5.18 -7.77 -7.30
C HIS A 106 -3.80 -7.13 -7.27
N VAL A 107 -3.59 -6.21 -8.22
CA VAL A 107 -2.34 -5.44 -8.32
C VAL A 107 -2.59 -4.00 -7.91
N GLY A 108 -1.66 -3.44 -7.15
CA GLY A 108 -1.65 -2.03 -6.79
C GLY A 108 -0.30 -1.37 -7.04
N LEU A 109 -0.29 -0.06 -6.97
CA LEU A 109 0.91 0.77 -7.09
C LEU A 109 1.06 1.66 -5.87
N SER A 110 2.29 2.07 -5.56
CA SER A 110 2.53 2.97 -4.45
C SER A 110 3.46 4.11 -4.84
N GLN A 111 3.06 5.32 -4.47
CA GLN A 111 3.77 6.58 -4.71
C GLN A 111 4.03 6.81 -6.20
N VAL A 112 2.94 6.95 -6.94
CA VAL A 112 2.92 7.10 -8.40
C VAL A 112 2.16 8.35 -8.83
N SER A 113 2.46 8.83 -10.03
CA SER A 113 1.72 9.89 -10.73
C SER A 113 0.56 9.31 -11.54
N VAL A 114 -0.34 10.16 -12.02
CA VAL A 114 -1.41 9.79 -12.96
C VAL A 114 -0.84 9.15 -14.22
N GLU A 115 0.23 9.74 -14.82
CA GLU A 115 0.90 9.17 -15.99
C GLU A 115 1.40 7.74 -15.76
N GLU A 116 1.95 7.48 -14.57
CA GLU A 116 2.46 6.15 -14.20
C GLU A 116 1.33 5.15 -14.02
N ILE A 117 0.19 5.56 -13.45
CA ILE A 117 -1.02 4.73 -13.33
C ILE A 117 -1.54 4.37 -14.72
N GLU A 118 -1.70 5.36 -15.61
CA GLU A 118 -2.16 5.15 -16.98
C GLU A 118 -1.21 4.25 -17.78
N SER A 119 0.10 4.41 -17.57
CA SER A 119 1.10 3.56 -18.21
C SER A 119 0.98 2.10 -17.74
N ALA A 120 0.86 1.86 -16.44
CA ALA A 120 0.71 0.53 -15.86
C ALA A 120 -0.61 -0.13 -16.27
N SER A 121 -1.69 0.65 -16.35
CA SER A 121 -3.03 0.18 -16.71
C SER A 121 -3.13 -0.38 -18.15
N ARG A 122 -2.15 -0.10 -19.01
CA ARG A 122 -2.04 -0.72 -20.33
C ARG A 122 -1.58 -2.19 -20.27
N TRP A 123 -0.96 -2.59 -19.16
CA TRP A 123 -0.39 -3.90 -18.92
C TRP A 123 -1.29 -4.78 -18.05
N VAL A 124 -1.81 -4.20 -16.99
CA VAL A 124 -2.61 -4.89 -15.97
C VAL A 124 -3.61 -3.95 -15.33
N GLU A 125 -4.77 -4.47 -14.95
CA GLU A 125 -5.74 -3.73 -14.15
C GLU A 125 -5.15 -3.32 -12.80
N ILE A 126 -5.17 -2.02 -12.50
CA ILE A 126 -4.71 -1.48 -11.22
C ILE A 126 -5.92 -1.36 -10.28
N ALA A 127 -5.92 -2.16 -9.23
CA ALA A 127 -7.00 -2.17 -8.25
C ALA A 127 -6.88 -1.07 -7.20
N THR A 128 -5.62 -0.72 -6.82
CA THR A 128 -5.37 0.29 -5.79
C THR A 128 -4.15 1.14 -6.11
N VAL A 129 -4.18 2.37 -5.59
CA VAL A 129 -3.01 3.26 -5.53
C VAL A 129 -2.82 3.71 -4.09
N GLN A 130 -1.59 3.60 -3.58
CA GLN A 130 -1.23 4.04 -2.24
C GLN A 130 -0.24 5.18 -2.28
N ASN A 131 -0.69 6.42 -2.04
CA ASN A 131 0.16 7.61 -2.07
C ASN A 131 0.14 8.36 -0.72
N LEU A 132 1.19 9.18 -0.49
CA LEU A 132 1.22 10.11 0.63
C LEU A 132 0.05 11.08 0.52
N TYR A 133 -0.85 11.04 1.49
CA TYR A 133 -1.99 11.94 1.52
C TYR A 133 -2.55 12.05 2.93
N ASN A 134 -2.79 13.27 3.39
CA ASN A 134 -3.48 13.56 4.64
C ASN A 134 -3.95 15.02 4.64
N LEU A 135 -4.60 15.45 5.69
CA LEU A 135 -5.20 16.77 5.82
C LEU A 135 -4.24 17.95 5.50
N VAL A 136 -2.93 17.80 5.80
CA VAL A 136 -1.90 18.84 5.62
C VAL A 136 -0.92 18.54 4.47
N ARG A 137 -1.02 17.38 3.84
CA ARG A 137 -0.17 16.95 2.71
C ARG A 137 -1.06 16.47 1.59
N ARG A 138 -1.29 17.34 0.60
CA ARG A 138 -2.26 17.14 -0.48
C ARG A 138 -1.62 17.06 -1.87
N ASP A 139 -0.33 16.76 -1.91
CA ASP A 139 0.44 16.70 -3.15
C ASP A 139 -0.08 15.62 -4.14
N SER A 140 -0.89 14.66 -3.68
CA SER A 140 -1.49 13.59 -4.50
C SER A 140 -2.99 13.81 -4.77
N GLU A 141 -3.48 15.03 -4.72
CA GLU A 141 -4.89 15.36 -4.98
C GLU A 141 -5.33 14.97 -6.39
N ASP A 142 -4.49 15.17 -7.38
CA ASP A 142 -4.72 14.79 -8.77
C ASP A 142 -4.81 13.27 -8.94
N VAL A 143 -3.98 12.53 -8.21
CA VAL A 143 -3.99 11.06 -8.19
C VAL A 143 -5.27 10.54 -7.52
N LEU A 144 -5.68 11.14 -6.40
CA LEU A 144 -6.94 10.81 -5.73
C LEU A 144 -8.13 11.00 -6.68
N ALA A 145 -8.22 12.17 -7.34
CA ALA A 145 -9.28 12.46 -8.29
C ALA A 145 -9.28 11.50 -9.49
N HIS A 146 -8.10 11.15 -10.00
CA HIS A 146 -7.96 10.15 -11.06
C HIS A 146 -8.45 8.76 -10.60
N CYS A 147 -8.08 8.32 -9.40
CA CYS A 147 -8.53 7.05 -8.84
C CYS A 147 -10.05 7.00 -8.70
N GLU A 148 -10.66 8.06 -8.16
CA GLU A 148 -12.11 8.17 -8.01
C GLU A 148 -12.83 8.08 -9.37
N ALA A 149 -12.34 8.82 -10.38
CA ALA A 149 -12.92 8.83 -11.71
C ALA A 149 -12.84 7.48 -12.44
N ASN A 150 -11.87 6.63 -12.08
CA ASN A 150 -11.60 5.34 -12.73
C ASN A 150 -11.95 4.11 -11.87
N GLY A 151 -12.55 4.29 -10.71
CA GLY A 151 -12.92 3.20 -9.81
C GLY A 151 -11.74 2.46 -9.19
N ILE A 152 -10.59 3.13 -9.06
CA ILE A 152 -9.37 2.61 -8.42
C ILE A 152 -9.43 2.95 -6.93
N GLY A 153 -9.18 1.98 -6.06
CA GLY A 153 -9.11 2.23 -4.62
C GLY A 153 -7.91 3.11 -4.26
N PHE A 154 -8.13 4.20 -3.52
CA PHE A 154 -7.05 5.04 -3.04
C PHE A 154 -6.77 4.75 -1.56
N ILE A 155 -5.50 4.48 -1.22
CA ILE A 155 -5.04 4.16 0.14
C ILE A 155 -4.07 5.27 0.58
N PRO A 156 -4.49 6.20 1.46
CA PRO A 156 -3.57 7.21 1.95
C PRO A 156 -2.56 6.58 2.92
N TRP A 157 -1.27 6.75 2.68
CA TRP A 157 -0.28 6.44 3.70
C TRP A 157 0.12 7.72 4.45
N PHE A 158 0.55 7.58 5.73
CA PHE A 158 0.86 8.68 6.63
C PHE A 158 -0.39 9.52 7.02
N PRO A 159 -1.56 8.88 7.25
CA PRO A 159 -2.82 9.60 7.43
C PRO A 159 -2.85 10.49 8.66
N LEU A 160 -2.06 10.19 9.70
CA LEU A 160 -1.96 10.98 10.94
C LEU A 160 -0.69 11.83 11.02
N ALA A 161 0.05 12.01 9.92
CA ALA A 161 1.32 12.78 9.90
C ALA A 161 2.28 12.38 11.05
N ALA A 162 2.55 11.06 11.20
CA ALA A 162 3.33 10.46 12.29
C ALA A 162 2.77 10.74 13.71
N GLY A 163 1.50 11.10 13.83
CA GLY A 163 0.84 11.40 15.09
C GLY A 163 0.63 12.90 15.34
N ASP A 164 1.19 13.77 14.53
CA ASP A 164 1.03 15.23 14.69
C ASP A 164 -0.44 15.65 14.63
N LEU A 165 -1.22 15.05 13.71
CA LEU A 165 -2.66 15.29 13.58
C LEU A 165 -3.51 14.64 14.67
N ALA A 166 -2.91 13.81 15.53
CA ALA A 166 -3.60 13.19 16.66
C ALA A 166 -3.43 13.98 17.99
N GLN A 167 -2.63 15.06 17.98
CA GLN A 167 -2.36 15.87 19.15
C GLN A 167 -3.31 17.06 19.27
N PRO A 168 -3.63 17.52 20.49
CA PRO A 168 -4.31 18.78 20.71
C PRO A 168 -3.44 19.97 20.29
N GLY A 169 -4.06 21.15 20.11
CA GLY A 169 -3.39 22.37 19.65
C GLY A 169 -3.25 22.44 18.12
N THR A 170 -4.09 21.73 17.38
CA THR A 170 -4.12 21.69 15.93
C THR A 170 -5.38 22.34 15.37
N VAL A 171 -5.45 22.45 14.04
CA VAL A 171 -6.66 22.90 13.32
C VAL A 171 -7.88 22.00 13.55
N LEU A 172 -7.71 20.87 14.20
CA LEU A 172 -8.77 19.89 14.47
C LEU A 172 -9.46 20.09 15.83
N ASP A 173 -8.96 20.96 16.71
CA ASP A 173 -9.47 21.11 18.09
C ASP A 173 -10.98 21.41 18.12
N ASP A 174 -11.41 22.39 17.34
CA ASP A 174 -12.81 22.79 17.31
C ASP A 174 -13.73 21.69 16.75
N VAL A 175 -13.30 21.03 15.68
CA VAL A 175 -14.05 19.94 15.05
C VAL A 175 -14.11 18.71 15.97
N ALA A 176 -13.02 18.38 16.64
CA ALA A 176 -12.95 17.28 17.59
C ALA A 176 -13.94 17.52 18.76
N ALA A 177 -13.94 18.74 19.31
CA ALA A 177 -14.87 19.14 20.36
C ALA A 177 -16.33 19.10 19.90
N GLU A 178 -16.64 19.69 18.74
CA GLU A 178 -18.00 19.70 18.16
C GLU A 178 -18.54 18.28 17.93
N ARG A 179 -17.69 17.37 17.43
CA ARG A 179 -18.08 15.99 17.12
C ARG A 179 -17.93 15.01 18.28
N SER A 180 -17.47 15.47 19.46
CA SER A 180 -17.14 14.60 20.59
C SER A 180 -16.25 13.43 20.19
N ALA A 181 -15.25 13.72 19.33
CA ALA A 181 -14.33 12.76 18.76
C ALA A 181 -12.89 13.09 19.15
N THR A 182 -11.98 12.13 19.01
CA THR A 182 -10.56 12.40 19.13
C THR A 182 -10.01 13.06 17.84
N HIS A 183 -8.90 13.78 17.93
CA HIS A 183 -8.21 14.36 16.77
C HIS A 183 -7.88 13.31 15.71
N ALA A 184 -7.42 12.12 16.17
CA ALA A 184 -7.13 11.00 15.28
C ALA A 184 -8.37 10.51 14.53
N GLN A 185 -9.54 10.42 15.20
CA GLN A 185 -10.79 10.05 14.56
C GLN A 185 -11.22 11.08 13.51
N VAL A 186 -11.08 12.37 13.83
CA VAL A 186 -11.40 13.45 12.86
C VAL A 186 -10.46 13.37 11.65
N ALA A 187 -9.15 13.25 11.88
CA ALA A 187 -8.16 13.18 10.81
C ALA A 187 -8.32 11.94 9.91
N LEU A 188 -8.78 10.81 10.47
CA LEU A 188 -9.01 9.57 9.69
C LEU A 188 -10.38 9.58 8.97
N ALA A 189 -11.35 10.31 9.49
CA ALA A 189 -12.67 10.40 8.88
C ALA A 189 -12.73 11.40 7.72
N TRP A 190 -11.77 12.32 7.68
CA TRP A 190 -11.63 13.29 6.59
C TRP A 190 -11.20 12.63 5.30
#